data_5e0c00c94faa451479491bdf8ab4ff5c
#
_entry.id   5e0c00c94faa451479491bdf8ab4ff5c
#
_cell.length_a   1.000
_cell.length_b   1.000
_cell.length_c   1.000
_cell.angle_alpha   90.00
_cell.angle_beta   90.00
_cell.angle_gamma   90.00
#
_symmetry.space_group_name_H-M   'P 1'
#
loop_
_entity.id
_entity.type
_entity.pdbx_description
1 polymer ?
#
loop_
_entity_poly.entity_id
_entity_poly.type
_entity_poly.pdbx_seq_one_letter_code
_entity_poly.pdbx_strand_id
1 'polypeptide(L)'
;MLSDYEVIVLGDREFGSVKLASWLCQREVKFIFRVKQGRYIQEENSDYIRLSDMGLVPGTSFYLADRKFTKQKGFGTFDIAGYWLRKYRGKQEDEGWYLLTNVGTLKQSVDIFKCRSGIEALFKDCKTGGYNLEKSHANNHRLSSLILLIALAYTCAVIQGEKIKTMGVQKYVGRLTECGRSIRRHSSFWIGLYGQCWVIGMEFCQDVISELMRIRRNKLPFFQRGLRAMSFILSMF
;
A
#
# COMPACT_ATOMS: atom_id res chain seq x y z
N MET A 1 19.70 10.03 7.23
CA MET A 1 18.99 9.65 5.98
C MET A 1 17.48 9.50 6.17
N LEU A 2 16.98 9.15 7.35
CA LEU A 2 15.54 9.08 7.67
C LEU A 2 15.10 10.14 8.69
N SER A 3 15.98 11.08 9.04
CA SER A 3 15.71 12.13 10.05
C SER A 3 14.54 13.04 9.71
N ASP A 4 14.24 13.18 8.41
CA ASP A 4 13.19 14.09 7.91
C ASP A 4 11.85 13.37 7.69
N TYR A 5 11.78 12.09 8.08
CA TYR A 5 10.60 11.24 7.91
C TYR A 5 10.14 10.66 9.24
N GLU A 6 8.84 10.67 9.47
CA GLU A 6 8.25 9.90 10.54
C GLU A 6 8.19 8.42 10.15
N VAL A 7 8.99 7.58 10.81
CA VAL A 7 9.07 6.15 10.53
C VAL A 7 8.07 5.40 11.39
N ILE A 8 7.20 4.61 10.76
CA ILE A 8 6.23 3.74 11.43
C ILE A 8 6.48 2.29 11.00
N VAL A 9 6.79 1.42 11.95
CA VAL A 9 7.06 0.00 11.69
C VAL A 9 5.74 -0.79 11.66
N LEU A 10 5.45 -1.44 10.54
CA LEU A 10 4.27 -2.29 10.40
C LEU A 10 4.66 -3.77 10.45
N GLY A 11 3.91 -4.56 11.19
CA GLY A 11 4.16 -6.00 11.30
C GLY A 11 2.87 -6.83 11.27
N ASP A 12 2.93 -8.00 10.61
CA ASP A 12 1.85 -8.97 10.64
C ASP A 12 1.93 -9.84 11.90
N ARG A 13 1.00 -10.76 12.06
CA ARG A 13 0.84 -11.66 13.23
C ARG A 13 2.11 -12.41 13.64
N GLU A 14 2.96 -12.72 12.68
CA GLU A 14 4.23 -13.41 12.93
C GLU A 14 5.27 -12.47 13.54
N PHE A 15 5.20 -11.18 13.22
CA PHE A 15 6.11 -10.15 13.73
C PHE A 15 5.58 -9.45 14.99
N GLY A 16 4.34 -9.73 15.41
CA GLY A 16 3.68 -9.14 16.57
C GLY A 16 4.35 -9.57 17.89
N SER A 17 5.56 -9.11 18.14
CA SER A 17 6.35 -9.39 19.33
C SER A 17 6.29 -8.24 20.33
N VAL A 18 5.85 -8.53 21.57
CA VAL A 18 5.89 -7.57 22.67
C VAL A 18 7.30 -7.05 22.94
N LYS A 19 8.30 -7.94 22.82
CA LYS A 19 9.71 -7.57 22.98
C LYS A 19 10.16 -6.57 21.94
N LEU A 20 9.73 -6.73 20.67
CA LEU A 20 10.01 -5.79 19.61
C LEU A 20 9.26 -4.47 19.83
N ALA A 21 7.99 -4.52 20.23
CA ALA A 21 7.19 -3.34 20.54
C ALA A 21 7.85 -2.50 21.65
N SER A 22 8.27 -3.14 22.75
CA SER A 22 8.98 -2.50 23.86
C SER A 22 10.30 -1.87 23.40
N TRP A 23 11.06 -2.58 22.58
CA TRP A 23 12.33 -2.07 22.00
C TRP A 23 12.13 -0.85 21.12
N LEU A 24 11.05 -0.83 20.33
CA LEU A 24 10.67 0.33 19.50
C LEU A 24 10.21 1.52 20.35
N CYS A 25 9.39 1.28 21.39
CA CYS A 25 8.99 2.33 22.33
C CYS A 25 10.19 3.01 22.99
N GLN A 26 11.19 2.24 23.44
CA GLN A 26 12.41 2.79 24.04
C GLN A 26 13.21 3.69 23.09
N ARG A 27 12.96 3.58 21.79
CA ARG A 27 13.62 4.39 20.73
C ARG A 27 12.68 5.43 20.11
N GLU A 28 11.53 5.64 20.72
CA GLU A 28 10.52 6.60 20.23
C GLU A 28 10.07 6.32 18.80
N VAL A 29 10.22 5.07 18.34
CA VAL A 29 9.77 4.66 17.00
C VAL A 29 8.32 4.20 17.07
N LYS A 30 7.48 4.75 16.21
CA LYS A 30 6.08 4.34 16.08
C LYS A 30 5.96 2.97 15.43
N PHE A 31 4.96 2.19 15.86
CA PHE A 31 4.70 0.89 15.28
C PHE A 31 3.22 0.51 15.33
N ILE A 32 2.82 -0.41 14.44
CA ILE A 32 1.52 -1.07 14.45
C ILE A 32 1.74 -2.54 14.08
N PHE A 33 1.46 -3.43 15.02
CA PHE A 33 1.59 -4.87 14.85
C PHE A 33 0.24 -5.55 14.93
N ARG A 34 -0.11 -6.33 13.92
CA ARG A 34 -1.24 -7.24 14.05
C ARG A 34 -0.87 -8.37 15.00
N VAL A 35 -1.74 -8.65 15.95
CA VAL A 35 -1.52 -9.69 16.97
C VAL A 35 -2.59 -10.77 16.89
N LYS A 36 -2.28 -11.97 17.40
CA LYS A 36 -3.21 -13.09 17.42
C LYS A 36 -4.31 -12.84 18.45
N GLN A 37 -5.55 -13.19 18.12
CA GLN A 37 -6.73 -13.05 18.98
C GLN A 37 -6.63 -13.79 20.32
N GLY A 38 -5.81 -14.84 20.42
CA GLY A 38 -5.56 -15.57 21.65
C GLY A 38 -4.61 -14.89 22.64
N ARG A 39 -4.15 -13.65 22.36
CA ARG A 39 -3.34 -12.88 23.31
C ARG A 39 -4.21 -12.27 24.41
N TYR A 40 -3.57 -12.03 25.55
CA TYR A 40 -4.22 -11.48 26.74
C TYR A 40 -3.88 -10.00 26.92
N ILE A 41 -4.84 -9.26 27.41
CA ILE A 41 -4.67 -7.89 27.92
C ILE A 41 -5.15 -7.81 29.35
N GLN A 42 -4.58 -6.92 30.13
CA GLN A 42 -5.07 -6.62 31.46
C GLN A 42 -6.12 -5.53 31.40
N GLU A 43 -7.29 -5.79 31.97
CA GLU A 43 -8.34 -4.82 32.16
C GLU A 43 -8.08 -4.00 33.45
N GLU A 44 -8.80 -2.88 33.64
CA GLU A 44 -8.54 -1.91 34.72
C GLU A 44 -8.54 -2.49 36.15
N ASN A 45 -9.24 -3.61 36.35
CA ASN A 45 -9.42 -4.24 37.65
C ASN A 45 -8.64 -5.54 37.87
N SER A 46 -7.44 -5.66 37.28
CA SER A 46 -6.51 -6.77 37.47
C SER A 46 -6.78 -8.07 36.71
N ASP A 47 -7.90 -8.29 36.09
CA ASP A 47 -8.18 -9.50 35.35
C ASP A 47 -7.63 -9.46 33.93
N TYR A 48 -7.11 -10.61 33.48
CA TYR A 48 -6.62 -10.77 32.12
C TYR A 48 -7.69 -11.41 31.24
N ILE A 49 -8.13 -10.70 30.20
CA ILE A 49 -9.05 -11.23 29.21
C ILE A 49 -8.33 -11.49 27.88
N ARG A 50 -8.84 -12.43 27.09
CA ARG A 50 -8.33 -12.66 25.74
C ARG A 50 -8.88 -11.60 24.81
N LEU A 51 -8.10 -11.24 23.80
CA LEU A 51 -8.58 -10.33 22.75
C LEU A 51 -9.81 -10.89 22.02
N SER A 52 -9.89 -12.21 21.83
CA SER A 52 -11.10 -12.87 21.29
C SER A 52 -12.37 -12.60 22.08
N ASP A 53 -12.24 -12.42 23.39
CA ASP A 53 -13.37 -12.31 24.30
C ASP A 53 -13.85 -10.86 24.46
N MET A 54 -13.20 -9.92 23.77
CA MET A 54 -13.55 -8.49 23.75
C MET A 54 -14.76 -8.15 22.90
N GLY A 55 -15.44 -9.14 22.31
CA GLY A 55 -16.67 -8.91 21.56
C GLY A 55 -16.50 -8.19 20.22
N LEU A 56 -15.30 -8.21 19.62
CA LEU A 56 -15.12 -7.66 18.30
C LEU A 56 -15.91 -8.49 17.27
N VAL A 57 -16.85 -7.85 16.59
CA VAL A 57 -17.70 -8.46 15.57
C VAL A 57 -17.68 -7.62 14.28
N PRO A 58 -18.09 -8.19 13.11
CA PRO A 58 -18.10 -7.45 11.85
C PRO A 58 -18.86 -6.11 11.94
N GLY A 59 -18.17 -5.03 11.61
CA GLY A 59 -18.71 -3.67 11.67
C GLY A 59 -18.46 -2.93 12.98
N THR A 60 -17.77 -3.55 13.95
CA THR A 60 -17.39 -2.90 15.19
C THR A 60 -15.90 -2.56 15.24
N SER A 61 -15.57 -1.67 16.15
CA SER A 61 -14.19 -1.27 16.42
C SER A 61 -14.08 -0.74 17.84
N PHE A 62 -12.90 -0.83 18.43
CA PHE A 62 -12.57 -0.25 19.73
C PHE A 62 -11.12 0.25 19.76
N TYR A 63 -10.84 1.10 20.74
CA TYR A 63 -9.48 1.55 21.04
C TYR A 63 -9.30 1.62 22.55
N LEU A 64 -8.25 0.99 23.04
CA LEU A 64 -7.90 0.93 24.45
C LEU A 64 -6.49 1.48 24.61
N ALA A 65 -6.36 2.56 25.33
CA ALA A 65 -5.06 3.15 25.64
C ALA A 65 -4.41 2.47 26.85
N ASP A 66 -3.10 2.44 26.88
CA ASP A 66 -2.26 2.06 28.03
C ASP A 66 -2.65 0.72 28.68
N ARG A 67 -2.83 -0.33 27.88
CA ARG A 67 -3.16 -1.66 28.38
C ARG A 67 -1.92 -2.55 28.48
N LYS A 68 -1.78 -3.23 29.61
CA LYS A 68 -0.73 -4.23 29.79
C LYS A 68 -1.01 -5.42 28.88
N PHE A 69 -0.05 -5.74 28.05
CA PHE A 69 -0.18 -6.77 27.04
C PHE A 69 0.61 -8.02 27.40
N THR A 70 -0.01 -9.20 27.31
CA THR A 70 0.40 -10.55 27.68
C THR A 70 0.40 -10.87 29.18
N LYS A 71 -0.12 -12.07 29.52
CA LYS A 71 -0.26 -12.57 30.90
C LYS A 71 1.05 -12.95 31.55
N GLN A 72 2.01 -13.45 30.77
CA GLN A 72 3.24 -14.07 31.29
C GLN A 72 4.49 -13.21 31.17
N LYS A 73 4.45 -12.20 30.33
CA LYS A 73 5.65 -11.42 29.96
C LYS A 73 5.36 -9.93 29.97
N GLY A 74 4.76 -9.39 31.02
CA GLY A 74 4.35 -8.00 31.16
C GLY A 74 5.45 -6.98 30.81
N PHE A 75 5.76 -6.84 29.55
CA PHE A 75 6.85 -6.00 29.03
C PHE A 75 6.43 -4.58 28.69
N GLY A 76 5.39 -4.09 29.28
CA GLY A 76 4.99 -2.71 29.09
C GLY A 76 3.52 -2.54 28.76
N THR A 77 3.10 -1.31 28.71
CA THR A 77 1.76 -0.87 28.35
C THR A 77 1.77 -0.36 26.92
N PHE A 78 0.73 -0.71 26.17
CA PHE A 78 0.56 -0.33 24.77
C PHE A 78 -0.90 -0.02 24.50
N ASP A 79 -1.14 0.70 23.42
CA ASP A 79 -2.48 0.89 22.91
C ASP A 79 -2.89 -0.32 22.07
N ILE A 80 -4.18 -0.65 22.14
CA ILE A 80 -4.77 -1.77 21.40
C ILE A 80 -5.97 -1.28 20.62
N ALA A 81 -5.90 -1.44 19.31
CA ALA A 81 -7.00 -1.13 18.41
C ALA A 81 -7.62 -2.43 17.86
N GLY A 82 -8.92 -2.57 18.06
CA GLY A 82 -9.73 -3.62 17.43
C GLY A 82 -10.50 -3.04 16.24
N TYR A 83 -10.46 -3.70 15.12
CA TYR A 83 -11.19 -3.28 13.92
C TYR A 83 -11.64 -4.47 13.10
N TRP A 84 -12.94 -4.56 12.81
CA TRP A 84 -13.49 -5.55 11.89
C TRP A 84 -14.36 -4.88 10.85
N LEU A 85 -13.97 -5.02 9.57
CA LEU A 85 -14.71 -4.44 8.47
C LEU A 85 -16.11 -5.05 8.41
N ARG A 86 -17.11 -4.20 8.20
CA ARG A 86 -18.49 -4.65 7.98
C ARG A 86 -18.57 -5.43 6.67
N LYS A 87 -19.38 -6.49 6.66
CA LYS A 87 -19.69 -7.22 5.43
C LYS A 87 -20.17 -6.26 4.34
N TYR A 88 -19.55 -6.32 3.18
CA TYR A 88 -19.90 -5.48 2.04
C TYR A 88 -19.99 -6.31 0.76
N ARG A 89 -21.13 -6.25 0.06
CA ARG A 89 -21.38 -6.98 -1.20
C ARG A 89 -21.05 -8.47 -1.14
N GLY A 90 -21.40 -9.14 -0.06
CA GLY A 90 -21.14 -10.57 0.13
C GLY A 90 -19.72 -10.95 0.55
N LYS A 91 -18.77 -10.01 0.53
CA LYS A 91 -17.41 -10.23 1.04
C LYS A 91 -17.34 -9.83 2.50
N GLN A 92 -16.87 -10.75 3.32
CA GLN A 92 -16.58 -10.53 4.73
C GLN A 92 -15.17 -11.02 4.99
N GLU A 93 -14.41 -10.28 5.80
CA GLU A 93 -13.15 -10.79 6.33
C GLU A 93 -13.44 -11.86 7.37
N ASP A 94 -12.66 -12.95 7.33
CA ASP A 94 -12.89 -14.11 8.21
C ASP A 94 -12.63 -13.78 9.68
N GLU A 95 -11.84 -12.75 9.96
CA GLU A 95 -11.52 -12.31 11.30
C GLU A 95 -11.19 -10.81 11.39
N GLY A 96 -11.46 -10.22 12.58
CA GLY A 96 -11.08 -8.86 12.90
C GLY A 96 -9.57 -8.67 13.06
N TRP A 97 -9.15 -7.43 12.97
CA TRP A 97 -7.77 -7.04 13.25
C TRP A 97 -7.66 -6.60 14.72
N TYR A 98 -6.70 -7.21 15.40
CA TYR A 98 -6.24 -6.74 16.70
C TYR A 98 -4.85 -6.15 16.51
N LEU A 99 -4.71 -4.85 16.72
CA LEU A 99 -3.49 -4.08 16.47
C LEU A 99 -2.90 -3.61 17.77
N LEU A 100 -1.66 -4.00 18.03
CA LEU A 100 -0.83 -3.47 19.11
C LEU A 100 -0.07 -2.26 18.56
N THR A 101 -0.16 -1.10 19.22
CA THR A 101 0.35 0.15 18.65
C THR A 101 0.77 1.14 19.72
N ASN A 102 1.54 2.14 19.34
CA ASN A 102 1.79 3.39 20.05
C ASN A 102 1.38 4.62 19.21
N VAL A 103 0.54 4.42 18.20
CA VAL A 103 -0.01 5.49 17.35
C VAL A 103 -1.38 5.89 17.90
N GLY A 104 -1.46 7.07 18.46
CA GLY A 104 -2.46 7.59 19.37
C GLY A 104 -3.97 7.52 19.04
N THR A 105 -4.44 6.98 17.89
CA THR A 105 -5.87 6.84 17.60
C THR A 105 -6.22 5.61 16.78
N LEU A 106 -7.46 5.11 16.97
CA LEU A 106 -8.01 4.01 16.17
C LEU A 106 -7.91 4.27 14.66
N LYS A 107 -8.38 5.45 14.24
CA LYS A 107 -8.41 5.80 12.80
C LYS A 107 -7.02 5.80 12.20
N GLN A 108 -6.08 6.46 12.83
CA GLN A 108 -4.69 6.48 12.36
C GLN A 108 -4.08 5.08 12.31
N SER A 109 -4.24 4.29 13.37
CA SER A 109 -3.73 2.92 13.45
C SER A 109 -4.27 2.05 12.32
N VAL A 110 -5.58 2.11 12.05
CA VAL A 110 -6.21 1.32 10.99
C VAL A 110 -5.80 1.80 9.60
N ASP A 111 -5.81 3.11 9.35
CA ASP A 111 -5.49 3.67 8.04
C ASP A 111 -4.02 3.43 7.67
N ILE A 112 -3.11 3.59 8.62
CA ILE A 112 -1.70 3.28 8.42
C ILE A 112 -1.48 1.78 8.23
N PHE A 113 -2.15 0.92 9.03
CA PHE A 113 -2.00 -0.54 8.89
C PHE A 113 -2.49 -1.05 7.52
N LYS A 114 -3.51 -0.43 6.94
CA LYS A 114 -3.94 -0.74 5.56
C LYS A 114 -2.85 -0.55 4.52
N CYS A 115 -1.89 0.36 4.74
CA CYS A 115 -0.75 0.57 3.85
C CYS A 115 0.14 -0.68 3.75
N ARG A 116 0.08 -1.61 4.71
CA ARG A 116 0.79 -2.90 4.66
C ARG A 116 0.49 -3.70 3.41
N SER A 117 -0.72 -3.61 2.88
CA SER A 117 -1.09 -4.30 1.63
C SER A 117 -0.22 -3.90 0.42
N GLY A 118 0.45 -2.75 0.50
CA GLY A 118 1.43 -2.32 -0.50
C GLY A 118 2.63 -3.27 -0.63
N ILE A 119 3.03 -3.94 0.46
CA ILE A 119 4.12 -4.94 0.44
C ILE A 119 3.72 -6.16 -0.41
N GLU A 120 2.48 -6.61 -0.29
CA GLU A 120 1.96 -7.74 -1.07
C GLU A 120 1.90 -7.39 -2.57
N ALA A 121 1.50 -6.15 -2.88
CA ALA A 121 1.52 -5.64 -4.25
C ALA A 121 2.97 -5.57 -4.80
N LEU A 122 3.93 -5.06 -4.00
CA LEU A 122 5.34 -5.04 -4.36
C LEU A 122 5.88 -6.44 -4.65
N PHE A 123 5.62 -7.41 -3.79
CA PHE A 123 6.04 -8.79 -4.02
C PHE A 123 5.42 -9.40 -5.27
N LYS A 124 4.15 -9.14 -5.53
CA LYS A 124 3.49 -9.57 -6.76
C LYS A 124 4.14 -8.96 -7.99
N ASP A 125 4.41 -7.67 -7.97
CA ASP A 125 5.06 -6.97 -9.06
C ASP A 125 6.51 -7.46 -9.26
N CYS A 126 7.23 -7.79 -8.18
CA CYS A 126 8.56 -8.41 -8.25
C CYS A 126 8.56 -9.84 -8.78
N LYS A 127 7.48 -10.59 -8.60
CA LYS A 127 7.37 -11.99 -9.06
C LYS A 127 6.88 -12.08 -10.52
N THR A 128 5.72 -11.51 -10.80
CA THR A 128 5.01 -11.72 -12.07
C THR A 128 4.63 -10.41 -12.78
N GLY A 129 4.67 -9.29 -12.10
CA GLY A 129 4.14 -8.02 -12.57
C GLY A 129 5.15 -7.14 -13.33
N GLY A 130 6.44 -7.51 -13.37
CA GLY A 130 7.41 -6.67 -14.05
C GLY A 130 8.86 -7.15 -13.95
N TYR A 131 9.37 -7.47 -12.77
CA TYR A 131 10.80 -7.70 -12.58
C TYR A 131 11.24 -9.17 -12.61
N ASN A 132 10.33 -10.13 -12.41
CA ASN A 132 10.59 -11.58 -12.51
C ASN A 132 11.82 -12.07 -11.72
N LEU A 133 11.99 -11.64 -10.49
CA LEU A 133 13.14 -11.98 -9.64
C LEU A 133 13.40 -13.49 -9.52
N GLU A 134 12.34 -14.30 -9.46
CA GLU A 134 12.46 -15.76 -9.36
C GLU A 134 13.14 -16.39 -10.57
N LYS A 135 12.97 -15.80 -11.76
CA LYS A 135 13.61 -16.27 -13.00
C LYS A 135 15.04 -15.77 -13.19
N SER A 136 15.53 -14.89 -12.32
CA SER A 136 16.87 -14.32 -12.45
C SER A 136 17.98 -15.33 -12.20
N HIS A 137 17.68 -16.42 -11.45
CA HIS A 137 18.66 -17.42 -10.99
C HIS A 137 19.90 -16.80 -10.31
N ALA A 138 19.74 -15.62 -9.72
CA ALA A 138 20.83 -14.88 -9.10
C ALA A 138 21.26 -15.55 -7.78
N ASN A 139 22.55 -15.56 -7.51
CA ASN A 139 23.07 -15.94 -6.21
C ASN A 139 22.71 -14.89 -5.14
N ASN A 140 22.88 -15.22 -3.85
CA ASN A 140 22.45 -14.35 -2.73
C ASN A 140 23.02 -12.94 -2.80
N HIS A 141 24.28 -12.77 -3.20
CA HIS A 141 24.89 -11.45 -3.30
C HIS A 141 24.27 -10.63 -4.44
N ARG A 142 24.12 -11.21 -5.63
CA ARG A 142 23.48 -10.57 -6.78
C ARG A 142 22.00 -10.30 -6.50
N LEU A 143 21.32 -11.21 -5.81
CA LEU A 143 19.92 -11.04 -5.43
C LEU A 143 19.74 -9.84 -4.52
N SER A 144 20.60 -9.64 -3.52
CA SER A 144 20.56 -8.47 -2.62
C SER A 144 20.71 -7.15 -3.39
N SER A 145 21.66 -7.10 -4.34
CA SER A 145 21.85 -5.93 -5.20
C SER A 145 20.65 -5.68 -6.12
N LEU A 146 20.08 -6.75 -6.70
CA LEU A 146 18.87 -6.66 -7.53
C LEU A 146 17.67 -6.15 -6.74
N ILE A 147 17.47 -6.64 -5.53
CA ILE A 147 16.37 -6.18 -4.66
C ILE A 147 16.49 -4.66 -4.39
N LEU A 148 17.70 -4.17 -4.12
CA LEU A 148 17.92 -2.74 -3.90
C LEU A 148 17.59 -1.93 -5.16
N LEU A 149 18.09 -2.35 -6.32
CA LEU A 149 17.81 -1.68 -7.60
C LEU A 149 16.32 -1.69 -7.92
N ILE A 150 15.65 -2.83 -7.71
CA ILE A 150 14.21 -2.95 -7.92
C ILE A 150 13.43 -2.06 -6.95
N ALA A 151 13.85 -1.97 -5.68
CA ALA A 151 13.19 -1.08 -4.72
C ALA A 151 13.27 0.39 -5.17
N LEU A 152 14.41 0.84 -5.69
CA LEU A 152 14.57 2.17 -6.26
C LEU A 152 13.71 2.37 -7.51
N ALA A 153 13.79 1.46 -8.47
CA ALA A 153 13.01 1.53 -9.71
C ALA A 153 11.50 1.49 -9.46
N TYR A 154 11.06 0.63 -8.53
CA TYR A 154 9.67 0.54 -8.09
C TYR A 154 9.19 1.86 -7.49
N THR A 155 9.99 2.45 -6.60
CA THR A 155 9.67 3.72 -5.96
C THR A 155 9.55 4.84 -7.00
N CYS A 156 10.48 4.94 -7.93
CA CYS A 156 10.41 5.90 -9.03
C CYS A 156 9.13 5.71 -9.87
N ALA A 157 8.82 4.48 -10.26
CA ALA A 157 7.63 4.18 -11.04
C ALA A 157 6.34 4.52 -10.27
N VAL A 158 6.28 4.24 -8.97
CA VAL A 158 5.12 4.62 -8.13
C VAL A 158 4.95 6.13 -8.07
N ILE A 159 6.03 6.88 -7.81
CA ILE A 159 5.99 8.36 -7.73
C ILE A 159 5.51 8.96 -9.06
N GLN A 160 6.06 8.50 -10.18
CA GLN A 160 5.65 8.94 -11.51
C GLN A 160 4.18 8.61 -11.80
N GLY A 161 3.77 7.38 -11.48
CA GLY A 161 2.39 6.95 -11.65
C GLY A 161 1.40 7.75 -10.81
N GLU A 162 1.75 8.11 -9.58
CA GLU A 162 0.92 9.00 -8.74
C GLU A 162 0.81 10.40 -9.36
N LYS A 163 1.89 10.97 -9.85
CA LYS A 163 1.86 12.26 -10.56
C LYS A 163 0.94 12.19 -11.78
N ILE A 164 1.06 11.16 -12.63
CA ILE A 164 0.21 10.94 -13.81
C ILE A 164 -1.27 10.83 -13.41
N LYS A 165 -1.57 10.14 -12.30
CA LYS A 165 -2.94 10.04 -11.76
C LYS A 165 -3.47 11.37 -11.25
N THR A 166 -2.68 12.10 -10.48
CA THR A 166 -3.05 13.40 -9.93
C THR A 166 -3.37 14.41 -11.03
N MET A 167 -2.64 14.36 -12.15
CA MET A 167 -2.91 15.19 -13.33
C MET A 167 -4.11 14.71 -14.17
N GLY A 168 -4.76 13.61 -13.80
CA GLY A 168 -5.94 13.09 -14.48
C GLY A 168 -5.69 12.48 -15.87
N VAL A 169 -4.42 12.33 -16.27
CA VAL A 169 -4.04 11.81 -17.62
C VAL A 169 -3.84 10.29 -17.67
N GLN A 170 -4.01 9.58 -16.56
CA GLN A 170 -3.89 8.11 -16.51
C GLN A 170 -4.79 7.36 -17.51
N LYS A 171 -5.88 8.00 -17.99
CA LYS A 171 -6.80 7.41 -18.99
C LYS A 171 -6.15 7.14 -20.34
N TYR A 172 -5.02 7.77 -20.63
CA TYR A 172 -4.28 7.57 -21.88
C TYR A 172 -3.28 6.40 -21.76
N VAL A 173 -2.77 6.13 -20.58
CA VAL A 173 -1.82 5.02 -20.33
C VAL A 173 -2.57 3.73 -19.97
N GLY A 174 -3.57 3.82 -19.10
CA GLY A 174 -4.34 2.70 -18.60
C GLY A 174 -5.67 2.50 -19.33
N ARG A 175 -6.36 1.41 -19.01
CA ARG A 175 -7.69 1.13 -19.54
C ARG A 175 -8.67 2.23 -19.15
N LEU A 176 -9.59 2.50 -20.05
CA LEU A 176 -10.79 3.30 -19.77
C LEU A 176 -11.58 2.66 -18.60
N THR A 177 -12.39 3.45 -17.93
CA THR A 177 -13.26 2.97 -16.85
C THR A 177 -14.14 1.81 -17.31
N GLU A 178 -14.10 0.71 -16.55
CA GLU A 178 -15.00 -0.42 -16.75
C GLU A 178 -16.39 -0.08 -16.16
N CYS A 179 -17.44 -0.56 -16.81
CA CYS A 179 -18.81 -0.39 -16.30
C CYS A 179 -18.91 -0.96 -14.87
N GLY A 180 -19.46 -0.19 -13.94
CA GLY A 180 -19.64 -0.57 -12.54
C GLY A 180 -18.41 -0.38 -11.62
N ARG A 181 -17.33 0.26 -12.10
CA ARG A 181 -16.17 0.63 -11.25
C ARG A 181 -15.96 2.14 -11.20
N SER A 182 -15.94 2.68 -10.00
CA SER A 182 -15.59 4.09 -9.76
C SER A 182 -14.07 4.35 -9.82
N ILE A 183 -13.26 3.33 -9.51
CA ILE A 183 -11.79 3.44 -9.44
C ILE A 183 -11.17 2.66 -10.62
N ARG A 184 -10.22 3.29 -11.30
CA ARG A 184 -9.48 2.68 -12.40
C ARG A 184 -8.57 1.55 -11.91
N ARG A 185 -8.43 0.51 -12.74
CA ARG A 185 -7.85 -0.80 -12.38
C ARG A 185 -6.35 -0.80 -12.13
N HIS A 186 -5.61 0.12 -12.73
CA HIS A 186 -4.16 0.07 -12.70
C HIS A 186 -3.56 0.75 -11.46
N SER A 187 -2.58 0.06 -10.84
CA SER A 187 -1.78 0.61 -9.74
C SER A 187 -0.93 1.79 -10.22
N SER A 188 -0.45 2.61 -9.29
CA SER A 188 0.46 3.71 -9.61
C SER A 188 1.77 3.18 -10.19
N PHE A 189 2.28 2.07 -9.66
CA PHE A 189 3.42 1.36 -10.23
C PHE A 189 3.23 1.06 -11.72
N TRP A 190 2.11 0.43 -12.09
CA TRP A 190 1.83 0.07 -13.47
C TRP A 190 1.73 1.30 -14.38
N ILE A 191 1.04 2.34 -13.93
CA ILE A 191 0.90 3.60 -14.69
C ILE A 191 2.25 4.29 -14.89
N GLY A 192 3.12 4.30 -13.89
CA GLY A 192 4.46 4.88 -14.01
C GLY A 192 5.36 4.05 -14.93
N LEU A 193 5.36 2.72 -14.75
CA LEU A 193 6.19 1.83 -15.56
C LEU A 193 5.85 1.89 -17.07
N TYR A 194 4.57 1.94 -17.39
CA TYR A 194 4.12 1.94 -18.79
C TYR A 194 3.85 3.35 -19.37
N GLY A 195 3.88 4.39 -18.56
CA GLY A 195 3.69 5.76 -19.00
C GLY A 195 4.75 6.19 -20.03
N GLN A 196 6.00 5.90 -19.77
CA GLN A 196 7.10 6.18 -20.67
C GLN A 196 6.98 5.39 -21.99
N CYS A 197 6.64 4.10 -21.91
CA CYS A 197 6.41 3.28 -23.10
C CYS A 197 5.28 3.83 -23.97
N TRP A 198 4.22 4.36 -23.34
CA TRP A 198 3.11 5.00 -24.05
C TRP A 198 3.57 6.28 -24.76
N VAL A 199 4.39 7.13 -24.11
CA VAL A 199 4.95 8.35 -24.74
C VAL A 199 5.80 7.97 -25.95
N ILE A 200 6.75 7.06 -25.82
CA ILE A 200 7.62 6.61 -26.92
C ILE A 200 6.78 6.06 -28.08
N GLY A 201 5.78 5.23 -27.79
CA GLY A 201 4.90 4.70 -28.83
C GLY A 201 4.09 5.79 -29.54
N MET A 202 3.63 6.82 -28.83
CA MET A 202 2.91 7.93 -29.42
C MET A 202 3.82 8.82 -30.26
N GLU A 203 5.05 9.09 -29.83
CA GLU A 203 6.05 9.82 -30.61
C GLU A 203 6.33 9.13 -31.95
N PHE A 204 6.55 7.81 -31.91
CA PHE A 204 6.76 7.02 -33.12
C PHE A 204 5.60 7.05 -34.12
N CYS A 205 4.35 7.08 -33.59
CA CYS A 205 3.14 7.09 -34.44
C CYS A 205 2.63 8.49 -34.77
N GLN A 206 3.23 9.56 -34.26
CA GLN A 206 2.68 10.91 -34.30
C GLN A 206 2.39 11.39 -35.72
N ASP A 207 3.32 11.19 -36.66
CA ASP A 207 3.15 11.68 -38.01
C ASP A 207 2.04 10.93 -38.75
N VAL A 208 1.99 9.60 -38.61
CA VAL A 208 0.94 8.77 -39.21
C VAL A 208 -0.44 9.14 -38.69
N ILE A 209 -0.54 9.37 -37.37
CA ILE A 209 -1.80 9.77 -36.74
C ILE A 209 -2.21 11.17 -37.17
N SER A 210 -1.25 12.09 -37.34
CA SER A 210 -1.51 13.46 -37.84
C SER A 210 -2.10 13.44 -39.24
N GLU A 211 -1.58 12.62 -40.14
CA GLU A 211 -2.14 12.44 -41.49
C GLU A 211 -3.55 11.85 -41.47
N LEU A 212 -3.80 10.84 -40.61
CA LEU A 212 -5.15 10.28 -40.41
C LEU A 212 -6.14 11.31 -39.85
N MET A 213 -5.69 12.25 -39.02
CA MET A 213 -6.55 13.34 -38.49
C MET A 213 -6.88 14.36 -39.54
N ARG A 214 -6.06 14.57 -40.59
CA ARG A 214 -6.39 15.41 -41.74
C ARG A 214 -7.60 14.86 -42.51
N ILE A 215 -7.72 13.54 -42.62
CA ILE A 215 -8.83 12.84 -43.27
C ILE A 215 -10.13 12.94 -42.43
N ARG A 216 -10.00 12.85 -41.10
CA ARG A 216 -11.15 12.89 -40.18
C ARG A 216 -11.06 14.03 -39.17
N ARG A 217 -11.35 15.25 -39.62
CA ARG A 217 -11.25 16.48 -38.82
C ARG A 217 -12.07 16.47 -37.52
N ASN A 218 -13.16 15.73 -37.45
CA ASN A 218 -13.96 15.59 -36.24
C ASN A 218 -13.21 14.86 -35.09
N LYS A 219 -12.12 14.15 -35.39
CA LYS A 219 -11.27 13.49 -34.38
C LYS A 219 -10.11 14.35 -33.92
N LEU A 220 -9.79 15.43 -34.61
CA LEU A 220 -8.68 16.34 -34.29
C LEU A 220 -8.67 16.84 -32.85
N PRO A 221 -9.80 17.25 -32.21
CA PRO A 221 -9.80 17.70 -30.82
C PRO A 221 -9.42 16.59 -29.83
N PHE A 222 -9.73 15.35 -30.13
CA PHE A 222 -9.36 14.21 -29.31
C PHE A 222 -7.85 13.91 -29.42
N PHE A 223 -7.30 14.00 -30.62
CA PHE A 223 -5.88 13.85 -30.87
C PHE A 223 -5.07 14.94 -30.16
N GLN A 224 -5.46 16.21 -30.29
CA GLN A 224 -4.80 17.33 -29.59
C GLN A 224 -4.81 17.16 -28.07
N ARG A 225 -5.90 16.66 -27.50
CA ARG A 225 -5.94 16.33 -26.05
C ARG A 225 -4.98 15.20 -25.69
N GLY A 226 -4.83 14.21 -26.56
CA GLY A 226 -3.84 13.14 -26.41
C GLY A 226 -2.40 13.66 -26.41
N LEU A 227 -2.06 14.56 -27.35
CA LEU A 227 -0.74 15.21 -27.40
C LEU A 227 -0.42 16.03 -26.16
N ARG A 228 -1.40 16.77 -25.64
CA ARG A 228 -1.21 17.48 -24.33
C ARG A 228 -0.97 16.52 -23.19
N ALA A 229 -1.71 15.41 -23.13
CA ALA A 229 -1.49 14.39 -22.11
C ALA A 229 -0.10 13.75 -22.23
N MET A 230 0.36 13.49 -23.46
CA MET A 230 1.70 12.99 -23.73
C MET A 230 2.77 13.97 -23.20
N SER A 231 2.64 15.26 -23.50
CA SER A 231 3.53 16.30 -22.99
C SER A 231 3.60 16.33 -21.46
N PHE A 232 2.47 16.19 -20.77
CA PHE A 232 2.45 16.11 -19.33
C PHE A 232 3.12 14.85 -18.78
N ILE A 233 2.90 13.69 -19.40
CA ILE A 233 3.55 12.43 -18.99
C ILE A 233 5.04 12.53 -19.21
N LEU A 234 5.47 13.03 -20.37
CA LEU A 234 6.90 13.20 -20.70
C LEU A 234 7.64 14.10 -19.70
N SER A 235 6.99 15.17 -19.23
CA SER A 235 7.61 16.08 -18.25
C SER A 235 7.87 15.46 -16.87
N MET A 236 7.49 14.19 -16.64
CA MET A 236 7.67 13.47 -15.37
C MET A 236 8.85 12.50 -15.39
N PHE A 237 9.43 12.28 -16.56
CA PHE A 237 10.59 11.43 -16.77
C PHE A 237 11.85 12.26 -17.05
#